data_bfd3398075bc2f85b8dab6839beea8d6
#
_entry.id   bfd3398075bc2f85b8dab6839beea8d6
#
_cell.length_a   1.000
_cell.length_b   1.000
_cell.length_c   1.000
_cell.angle_alpha   90.00
_cell.angle_beta   90.00
_cell.angle_gamma   90.00
#
_symmetry.space_group_name_H-M   'P 1'
#
loop_
_entity.id
_entity.type
_entity.pdbx_description
1 polymer ?
#
loop_
_entity_poly.entity_id
_entity_poly.type
_entity_poly.pdbx_seq_one_letter_code
_entity_poly.pdbx_strand_id
1 'polypeptide(L)'
;KKLSVIQAAAVLVLVVFLGIVFGSTVFTRPGTIRQYELVPFWSWRDIIRYHDWTLLKENLLNCILLLPAGVLLPVIANHKIKWYQALLVGILVSAIIEFSQLIFMRGLFEWDDMIHNGLGCMIGCLFANIFVKKKNRD
;
A
#
# COMPACT_ATOMS: atom_id res chain seq x y z
N LYS A 1 -5.63 24.98 12.14
CA LYS A 1 -6.64 24.05 12.73
C LYS A 1 -5.88 23.12 13.65
N LYS A 2 -6.20 23.08 14.96
CA LYS A 2 -5.52 22.16 15.88
C LYS A 2 -5.91 20.72 15.55
N LEU A 3 -4.93 19.81 15.51
CA LEU A 3 -5.17 18.37 15.35
C LEU A 3 -5.90 17.85 16.62
N SER A 4 -6.89 17.00 16.42
CA SER A 4 -7.50 16.28 17.55
C SER A 4 -6.53 15.18 18.04
N VAL A 5 -6.73 14.74 19.28
CA VAL A 5 -5.93 13.63 19.85
C VAL A 5 -6.04 12.36 18.97
N ILE A 6 -7.23 12.09 18.45
CA ILE A 6 -7.47 10.93 17.55
C ILE A 6 -6.67 11.06 16.25
N GLN A 7 -6.66 12.25 15.65
CA GLN A 7 -5.87 12.49 14.43
C GLN A 7 -4.37 12.35 14.71
N ALA A 8 -3.87 12.89 15.82
CA ALA A 8 -2.47 12.77 16.19
C ALA A 8 -2.06 11.32 16.44
N ALA A 9 -2.91 10.54 17.13
CA ALA A 9 -2.69 9.11 17.34
C ALA A 9 -2.69 8.34 16.02
N ALA A 10 -3.64 8.64 15.11
CA ALA A 10 -3.71 7.99 13.81
C ALA A 10 -2.47 8.29 12.94
N VAL A 11 -1.96 9.53 12.99
CA VAL A 11 -0.70 9.88 12.31
C VAL A 11 0.47 9.09 12.88
N LEU A 12 0.59 9.01 14.21
CA LEU A 12 1.66 8.24 14.86
C LEU A 12 1.60 6.77 14.47
N VAL A 13 0.41 6.16 14.53
CA VAL A 13 0.19 4.76 14.13
C VAL A 13 0.58 4.56 12.66
N LEU A 14 0.19 5.47 11.77
CA LEU A 14 0.55 5.37 10.35
C LEU A 14 2.06 5.45 10.14
N VAL A 15 2.75 6.38 10.80
CA VAL A 15 4.21 6.53 10.68
C VAL A 15 4.93 5.27 11.17
N VAL A 16 4.55 4.74 12.34
CA VAL A 16 5.12 3.50 12.88
C VAL A 16 4.84 2.33 11.96
N PHE A 17 3.60 2.20 11.48
CA PHE A 17 3.20 1.14 10.56
C PHE A 17 4.00 1.18 9.25
N LEU A 18 4.10 2.35 8.61
CA LEU A 18 4.88 2.51 7.38
C LEU A 18 6.37 2.24 7.61
N GLY A 19 6.92 2.63 8.77
CA GLY A 19 8.30 2.29 9.16
C GLY A 19 8.52 0.79 9.26
N ILE A 20 7.59 0.05 9.86
CA ILE A 20 7.64 -1.42 9.94
C ILE A 20 7.52 -2.05 8.55
N VAL A 21 6.54 -1.60 7.75
CA VAL A 21 6.36 -2.08 6.37
C VAL A 21 7.63 -1.85 5.54
N PHE A 22 8.16 -0.65 5.56
CA PHE A 22 9.40 -0.32 4.83
C PHE A 22 10.58 -1.17 5.32
N GLY A 23 10.77 -1.27 6.63
CA GLY A 23 11.82 -2.08 7.22
C GLY A 23 11.73 -3.56 6.84
N SER A 24 10.54 -4.13 6.93
CA SER A 24 10.30 -5.54 6.60
C SER A 24 10.36 -5.85 5.11
N THR A 25 9.97 -4.94 4.25
CA THR A 25 9.97 -5.19 2.80
C THR A 25 11.32 -4.89 2.14
N VAL A 26 12.07 -3.91 2.65
CA VAL A 26 13.35 -3.51 2.05
C VAL A 26 14.53 -4.21 2.71
N PHE A 27 14.61 -4.24 4.05
CA PHE A 27 15.83 -4.70 4.73
C PHE A 27 15.85 -6.17 5.08
N THR A 28 14.71 -6.85 5.18
CA THR A 28 14.68 -8.29 5.51
C THR A 28 14.80 -9.20 4.29
N ARG A 29 14.60 -8.67 3.09
CA ARG A 29 14.74 -9.46 1.85
C ARG A 29 16.22 -9.71 1.54
N PRO A 30 16.62 -10.95 1.21
CA PRO A 30 17.96 -11.22 0.74
C PRO A 30 18.13 -10.64 -0.66
N GLY A 31 19.34 -10.19 -0.97
CA GLY A 31 19.62 -9.73 -2.32
C GLY A 31 21.08 -9.30 -2.47
N THR A 32 21.67 -9.65 -3.60
CA THR A 32 23.02 -9.25 -4.02
C THR A 32 23.03 -8.66 -5.42
N ILE A 33 21.94 -8.83 -6.16
CA ILE A 33 21.78 -8.35 -7.54
C ILE A 33 20.44 -7.62 -7.69
N ARG A 34 20.40 -6.67 -8.62
CA ARG A 34 19.15 -6.00 -8.98
C ARG A 34 18.27 -6.93 -9.78
N GLN A 35 17.05 -7.12 -9.32
CA GLN A 35 16.03 -7.90 -10.00
C GLN A 35 14.83 -7.00 -10.28
N TYR A 36 14.24 -7.13 -11.46
CA TYR A 36 13.07 -6.37 -11.88
C TYR A 36 12.23 -7.16 -12.87
N GLU A 37 10.92 -7.00 -12.76
CA GLU A 37 9.95 -7.47 -13.73
C GLU A 37 9.15 -6.26 -14.26
N LEU A 38 9.31 -5.96 -15.53
CA LEU A 38 8.76 -4.76 -16.13
C LEU A 38 7.49 -5.01 -16.93
N VAL A 39 7.07 -6.27 -17.10
CA VAL A 39 5.85 -6.62 -17.81
C VAL A 39 4.65 -6.44 -16.87
N PRO A 40 3.75 -5.46 -17.12
CA PRO A 40 2.55 -5.31 -16.30
C PRO A 40 1.67 -6.56 -16.35
N PHE A 41 1.08 -6.91 -15.22
CA PHE A 41 0.16 -8.04 -15.07
C PHE A 41 0.78 -9.41 -15.41
N TRP A 42 2.11 -9.53 -15.36
CA TRP A 42 2.80 -10.80 -15.61
C TRP A 42 2.36 -11.88 -14.62
N SER A 43 2.24 -11.52 -13.35
CA SER A 43 1.82 -12.43 -12.29
C SER A 43 0.41 -12.98 -12.53
N TRP A 44 -0.52 -12.15 -12.96
CA TRP A 44 -1.88 -12.58 -13.30
C TRP A 44 -1.92 -13.48 -14.51
N ARG A 45 -1.12 -13.20 -15.53
CA ARG A 45 -0.98 -14.07 -16.69
C ARG A 45 -0.51 -15.46 -16.28
N ASP A 46 0.50 -15.53 -15.41
CA ASP A 46 1.09 -16.79 -14.98
C ASP A 46 0.16 -17.54 -13.99
N ILE A 47 -0.56 -16.85 -13.13
CA ILE A 47 -1.62 -17.45 -12.32
C ILE A 47 -2.67 -18.13 -13.20
N ILE A 48 -3.16 -17.45 -14.23
CA ILE A 48 -4.20 -18.01 -15.13
C ILE A 48 -3.63 -19.16 -15.96
N ARG A 49 -2.41 -19.05 -16.47
CA ARG A 49 -1.82 -20.03 -17.38
C ARG A 49 -1.33 -21.29 -16.68
N TYR A 50 -0.74 -21.13 -15.50
CA TYR A 50 -0.05 -22.22 -14.79
C TYR A 50 -0.74 -22.60 -13.48
N HIS A 51 -1.85 -21.95 -13.11
CA HIS A 51 -2.54 -22.13 -11.83
C HIS A 51 -1.62 -21.96 -10.63
N ASP A 52 -0.73 -20.92 -10.68
CA ASP A 52 0.25 -20.68 -9.64
C ASP A 52 -0.39 -20.00 -8.41
N TRP A 53 -0.73 -20.83 -7.44
CA TRP A 53 -1.33 -20.40 -6.17
C TRP A 53 -0.37 -19.58 -5.30
N THR A 54 0.94 -19.73 -5.49
CA THR A 54 1.95 -18.97 -4.75
C THR A 54 1.92 -17.52 -5.19
N LEU A 55 1.93 -17.24 -6.48
CA LEU A 55 1.79 -15.90 -7.03
C LEU A 55 0.45 -15.26 -6.63
N LEU A 56 -0.65 -16.02 -6.65
CA LEU A 56 -1.94 -15.50 -6.20
C LEU A 56 -1.89 -15.07 -4.74
N LYS A 57 -1.28 -15.87 -3.87
CA LYS A 57 -1.09 -15.54 -2.46
C LYS A 57 -0.25 -14.28 -2.28
N GLU A 58 0.83 -14.13 -3.03
CA GLU A 58 1.69 -12.95 -3.01
C GLU A 58 0.93 -11.69 -3.42
N ASN A 59 0.18 -11.73 -4.52
CA ASN A 59 -0.66 -10.63 -4.96
C ASN A 59 -1.70 -10.21 -3.90
N LEU A 60 -2.33 -11.18 -3.25
CA LEU A 60 -3.30 -10.91 -2.17
C LEU A 60 -2.61 -10.30 -0.94
N LEU A 61 -1.43 -10.79 -0.56
CA LEU A 61 -0.66 -10.24 0.56
C LEU A 61 -0.23 -8.80 0.28
N ASN A 62 0.13 -8.45 -0.96
CA ASN A 62 0.41 -7.09 -1.36
C ASN A 62 -0.84 -6.20 -1.25
N CYS A 63 -2.02 -6.67 -1.66
CA CYS A 63 -3.26 -5.92 -1.41
C CYS A 63 -3.50 -5.68 0.08
N ILE A 64 -3.23 -6.67 0.94
CA ILE A 64 -3.43 -6.55 2.39
C ILE A 64 -2.38 -5.62 3.02
N LEU A 65 -1.19 -5.54 2.46
CA LEU A 65 -0.05 -4.82 3.03
C LEU A 65 -0.35 -3.35 3.33
N LEU A 66 -0.96 -2.61 2.41
CA LEU A 66 -1.29 -1.19 2.61
C LEU A 66 -2.76 -0.91 2.97
N LEU A 67 -3.57 -1.95 3.18
CA LEU A 67 -4.95 -1.81 3.64
C LEU A 67 -5.06 -1.04 4.97
N PRO A 68 -4.24 -1.30 6.01
CA PRO A 68 -4.27 -0.53 7.26
C PRO A 68 -3.94 0.95 7.06
N ALA A 69 -2.99 1.27 6.17
CA ALA A 69 -2.68 2.65 5.82
C ALA A 69 -3.91 3.34 5.23
N GLY A 70 -4.62 2.68 4.32
CA GLY A 70 -5.86 3.18 3.73
C GLY A 70 -6.94 3.46 4.77
N VAL A 71 -7.11 2.59 5.76
CA VAL A 71 -8.06 2.79 6.88
C VAL A 71 -7.75 4.07 7.68
N LEU A 72 -6.48 4.39 7.87
CA LEU A 72 -6.06 5.56 8.65
C LEU A 72 -6.25 6.89 7.91
N LEU A 73 -6.23 6.90 6.57
CA LEU A 73 -6.33 8.15 5.79
C LEU A 73 -7.56 9.00 6.11
N PRO A 74 -8.81 8.48 6.10
CA PRO A 74 -9.99 9.29 6.42
C PRO A 74 -10.02 9.74 7.90
N VAL A 75 -9.44 8.95 8.80
CA VAL A 75 -9.33 9.29 10.23
C VAL A 75 -8.41 10.50 10.41
N ILE A 76 -7.25 10.48 9.77
CA ILE A 76 -6.28 11.57 9.79
C ILE A 76 -6.86 12.83 9.16
N ALA A 77 -7.51 12.69 8.01
CA ALA A 77 -8.13 13.81 7.30
C ALA A 77 -9.36 14.37 8.03
N ASN A 78 -9.98 13.57 8.91
CA ASN A 78 -11.26 13.87 9.57
C ASN A 78 -12.39 14.19 8.58
N HIS A 79 -12.35 13.57 7.42
CA HIS A 79 -13.39 13.61 6.38
C HIS A 79 -13.22 12.45 5.41
N LYS A 80 -14.27 12.17 4.63
CA LYS A 80 -14.22 11.15 3.59
C LYS A 80 -13.21 11.50 2.51
N ILE A 81 -12.38 10.52 2.17
CA ILE A 81 -11.38 10.60 1.08
C ILE A 81 -11.94 9.90 -0.15
N LYS A 82 -11.72 10.48 -1.32
CA LYS A 82 -12.15 9.88 -2.59
C LYS A 82 -11.29 8.66 -2.91
N TRP A 83 -11.90 7.64 -3.51
CA TRP A 83 -11.25 6.38 -3.84
C TRP A 83 -9.92 6.55 -4.61
N TYR A 84 -9.89 7.43 -5.60
CA TYR A 84 -8.69 7.65 -6.41
C TYR A 84 -7.55 8.34 -5.64
N GLN A 85 -7.87 9.15 -4.62
CA GLN A 85 -6.86 9.76 -3.75
C GLN A 85 -6.17 8.69 -2.90
N ALA A 86 -6.95 7.76 -2.35
CA ALA A 86 -6.40 6.65 -1.59
C ALA A 86 -5.58 5.68 -2.47
N LEU A 87 -6.08 5.39 -3.68
CA LEU A 87 -5.36 4.60 -4.68
C LEU A 87 -4.00 5.24 -5.01
N LEU A 88 -3.99 6.55 -5.29
CA LEU A 88 -2.76 7.28 -5.61
C LEU A 88 -1.78 7.27 -4.44
N VAL A 89 -2.25 7.51 -3.21
CA VAL A 89 -1.39 7.45 -2.01
C VAL A 89 -0.78 6.06 -1.86
N GLY A 90 -1.56 5.00 -2.02
CA GLY A 90 -1.06 3.62 -1.95
C GLY A 90 -0.03 3.31 -3.02
N ILE A 91 -0.27 3.73 -4.27
CA ILE A 91 0.69 3.59 -5.37
C ILE A 91 1.99 4.35 -5.07
N LEU A 92 1.92 5.59 -4.57
CA LEU A 92 3.11 6.39 -4.26
C LEU A 92 3.92 5.78 -3.13
N VAL A 93 3.28 5.31 -2.06
CA VAL A 93 3.97 4.61 -0.95
C VAL A 93 4.63 3.34 -1.45
N SER A 94 3.92 2.53 -2.24
CA SER A 94 4.47 1.32 -2.83
C SER A 94 5.62 1.61 -3.78
N ALA A 95 5.51 2.65 -4.60
CA ALA A 95 6.60 3.07 -5.48
C ALA A 95 7.89 3.40 -4.69
N ILE A 96 7.77 4.08 -3.54
CA ILE A 96 8.93 4.35 -2.68
C ILE A 96 9.55 3.03 -2.20
N ILE A 97 8.75 2.05 -1.82
CA ILE A 97 9.22 0.71 -1.41
C ILE A 97 9.95 0.04 -2.57
N GLU A 98 9.30 -0.07 -3.73
CA GLU A 98 9.82 -0.76 -4.90
C GLU A 98 11.13 -0.14 -5.42
N PHE A 99 11.19 1.19 -5.53
CA PHE A 99 12.42 1.88 -5.91
C PHE A 99 13.52 1.72 -4.86
N SER A 100 13.18 1.69 -3.58
CA SER A 100 14.15 1.41 -2.52
C SER A 100 14.72 -0.01 -2.63
N GLN A 101 13.87 -1.01 -2.90
CA GLN A 101 14.32 -2.39 -3.15
C GLN A 101 15.27 -2.47 -4.35
N LEU A 102 14.95 -1.77 -5.43
CA LEU A 102 15.79 -1.73 -6.62
C LEU A 102 17.17 -1.08 -6.33
N ILE A 103 17.19 0.05 -5.59
CA ILE A 103 18.41 0.77 -5.23
C ILE A 103 19.29 -0.06 -4.30
N PHE A 104 18.70 -0.66 -3.26
CA PHE A 104 19.41 -1.47 -2.26
C PHE A 104 19.66 -2.91 -2.72
N MET A 105 19.24 -3.27 -3.94
CA MET A 105 19.36 -4.64 -4.48
C MET A 105 18.66 -5.68 -3.58
N ARG A 106 17.46 -5.38 -3.12
CA ARG A 106 16.69 -6.19 -2.18
C ARG A 106 15.34 -6.58 -2.76
N GLY A 107 15.17 -7.85 -3.10
CA GLY A 107 13.93 -8.36 -3.69
C GLY A 107 13.79 -8.06 -5.18
N LEU A 108 12.59 -8.20 -5.70
CA LEU A 108 12.22 -8.02 -7.09
C LEU A 108 11.37 -6.75 -7.22
N PHE A 109 11.78 -5.82 -8.08
CA PHE A 109 10.99 -4.64 -8.43
C PHE A 109 9.85 -5.04 -9.38
N GLU A 110 8.62 -4.69 -9.03
CA GLU A 110 7.45 -5.06 -9.81
C GLU A 110 6.41 -3.93 -9.90
N TRP A 111 5.94 -3.64 -11.11
CA TRP A 111 4.80 -2.73 -11.30
C TRP A 111 3.51 -3.27 -10.67
N ASP A 112 3.32 -4.58 -10.71
CA ASP A 112 2.14 -5.25 -10.18
C ASP A 112 1.98 -5.01 -8.68
N ASP A 113 3.07 -4.98 -7.92
CA ASP A 113 3.07 -4.71 -6.50
C ASP A 113 2.54 -3.30 -6.17
N MET A 114 2.91 -2.30 -6.99
CA MET A 114 2.36 -0.94 -6.82
C MET A 114 0.86 -0.89 -7.03
N ILE A 115 0.35 -1.65 -8.00
CA ILE A 115 -1.09 -1.73 -8.30
C ILE A 115 -1.82 -2.42 -7.15
N HIS A 116 -1.34 -3.59 -6.70
CA HIS A 116 -1.96 -4.35 -5.62
C HIS A 116 -1.96 -3.58 -4.30
N ASN A 117 -0.85 -2.97 -3.93
CA ASN A 117 -0.74 -2.13 -2.74
C ASN A 117 -1.65 -0.90 -2.82
N GLY A 118 -1.74 -0.27 -4.00
CA GLY A 118 -2.66 0.84 -4.24
C GLY A 118 -4.12 0.44 -4.06
N LEU A 119 -4.52 -0.71 -4.61
CA LEU A 119 -5.86 -1.27 -4.45
C LEU A 119 -6.15 -1.58 -2.98
N GLY A 120 -5.21 -2.15 -2.25
CA GLY A 120 -5.36 -2.41 -0.82
C GLY A 120 -5.60 -1.12 -0.02
N CYS A 121 -4.82 -0.08 -0.27
CA CYS A 121 -5.01 1.23 0.35
C CYS A 121 -6.38 1.83 0.01
N MET A 122 -6.82 1.75 -1.24
CA MET A 122 -8.14 2.19 -1.68
C MET A 122 -9.26 1.45 -0.94
N ILE A 123 -9.19 0.12 -0.86
CA ILE A 123 -10.21 -0.71 -0.18
C ILE A 123 -10.28 -0.34 1.30
N GLY A 124 -9.14 -0.22 1.99
CA GLY A 124 -9.08 0.19 3.39
C GLY A 124 -9.71 1.57 3.61
N CYS A 125 -9.43 2.52 2.74
CA CYS A 125 -10.01 3.86 2.78
C CYS A 125 -11.53 3.85 2.57
N LEU A 126 -12.02 3.09 1.59
CA LEU A 126 -13.46 2.97 1.32
C LEU A 126 -14.19 2.36 2.52
N PHE A 127 -13.62 1.35 3.15
CA PHE A 127 -14.16 0.76 4.37
C PHE A 127 -14.23 1.79 5.50
N ALA A 128 -13.14 2.51 5.78
CA ALA A 128 -13.10 3.52 6.84
C ALA A 128 -14.04 4.71 6.57
N ASN A 129 -14.27 5.08 5.31
CA ASN A 129 -15.21 6.12 4.92
C ASN A 129 -16.64 5.87 5.36
N ILE A 130 -17.03 4.61 5.65
CA ILE A 130 -18.36 4.25 6.15
C ILE A 130 -18.59 4.88 7.54
N PHE A 131 -17.53 4.95 8.36
CA PHE A 131 -17.57 5.40 9.74
C PHE A 131 -17.24 6.90 9.91
N VAL A 132 -16.70 7.55 8.90
CA VAL A 132 -16.32 8.97 8.95
C VAL A 132 -17.44 9.84 8.40
N LYS A 133 -17.81 10.88 9.16
CA LYS A 133 -18.86 11.83 8.75
C LYS A 133 -18.46 12.57 7.46
N LYS A 134 -19.46 12.80 6.59
CA LYS A 134 -19.28 13.66 5.43
C LYS A 134 -19.03 15.08 5.92
N LYS A 135 -17.97 15.72 5.46
CA LYS A 135 -17.72 17.14 5.75
C LYS A 135 -18.81 17.96 5.09
N ASN A 136 -19.66 18.64 5.88
CA ASN A 136 -20.54 19.65 5.33
C ASN A 136 -19.66 20.74 4.70
N ARG A 137 -19.89 21.04 3.46
CA ARG A 137 -19.33 22.24 2.83
C ARG A 137 -20.25 23.38 3.26
N ASP A 138 -19.82 24.13 4.26
CA ASP A 138 -20.31 25.47 4.51
C ASP A 138 -19.65 26.41 3.51
#